data_f8647fb5c3cd48fd164fdfdfaf73c94f
#
_entry.id   f8647fb5c3cd48fd164fdfdfaf73c94f
#
_cell.length_a   1.000
_cell.length_b   1.000
_cell.length_c   1.000
_cell.angle_alpha   90.00
_cell.angle_beta   90.00
_cell.angle_gamma   90.00
#
_symmetry.space_group_name_H-M   'P 1'
#
loop_
_entity.id
_entity.type
_entity.pdbx_description
1 polymer ?
#
loop_
_entity_poly.entity_id
_entity_poly.type
_entity_poly.pdbx_seq_one_letter_code
_entity_poly.pdbx_strand_id
1 'polypeptide(L)'
;SIPEGTVIGDGKIDIVLARIDTRLLHGQVATSWTKATNPDRIIVVSDTVSKDELRKSMVMEAEPPGVKAHVVPIWKMKEILNDPRFGATRAMLLFEKPEDVLKLIELGGKIDHVNIGSMAYSEGKVNLTTAVSMGKSDVETLEKLKENGVSFDVRKVPSDKKEKLENMLKKAKSELNMN
;
A
#
# COMPACT_ATOMS: atom_id res chain seq x y z
N SER A 1 -3.70 -6.09 27.07
CA SER A 1 -5.13 -6.13 27.40
C SER A 1 -5.90 -5.14 26.52
N ILE A 2 -7.14 -5.46 26.23
CA ILE A 2 -8.02 -4.61 25.42
C ILE A 2 -8.67 -3.61 26.38
N PRO A 3 -8.62 -2.29 26.05
CA PRO A 3 -9.26 -1.29 26.88
C PRO A 3 -10.76 -1.55 27.05
N GLU A 4 -11.29 -1.25 28.24
CA GLU A 4 -12.71 -1.38 28.51
C GLU A 4 -13.51 -0.47 27.55
N GLY A 5 -14.63 -0.97 27.05
CA GLY A 5 -15.45 -0.25 26.08
C GLY A 5 -15.01 -0.38 24.62
N THR A 6 -13.95 -1.12 24.36
CA THR A 6 -13.51 -1.38 22.98
C THR A 6 -14.51 -2.27 22.27
N VAL A 7 -14.95 -1.86 21.11
CA VAL A 7 -15.79 -2.72 20.25
C VAL A 7 -14.89 -3.75 19.62
N ILE A 8 -15.08 -5.01 19.99
CA ILE A 8 -14.33 -6.13 19.42
C ILE A 8 -15.12 -6.63 18.22
N GLY A 9 -14.50 -6.52 17.02
CA GLY A 9 -15.09 -7.07 15.83
C GLY A 9 -14.99 -8.59 15.81
N ASP A 10 -15.93 -9.21 15.15
CA ASP A 10 -15.97 -10.66 14.95
C ASP A 10 -15.40 -11.07 13.58
N GLY A 11 -14.88 -10.12 12.83
CA GLY A 11 -14.35 -10.30 11.50
C GLY A 11 -12.88 -9.95 11.40
N LYS A 12 -12.48 -9.54 10.20
CA LYS A 12 -11.12 -9.07 9.92
C LYS A 12 -11.12 -7.55 9.84
N ILE A 13 -9.94 -6.96 10.04
CA ILE A 13 -9.73 -5.54 9.84
C ILE A 13 -10.26 -5.12 8.46
N ASP A 14 -10.95 -3.98 8.39
CA ASP A 14 -11.47 -3.45 7.14
C ASP A 14 -10.40 -2.61 6.46
N ILE A 15 -9.85 -3.09 5.36
CA ILE A 15 -8.85 -2.36 4.58
C ILE A 15 -9.59 -1.42 3.62
N VAL A 16 -9.67 -0.16 4.00
CA VAL A 16 -10.36 0.85 3.19
C VAL A 16 -9.52 1.32 2.00
N LEU A 17 -8.22 1.15 2.08
CA LEU A 17 -7.28 1.43 0.99
C LEU A 17 -6.00 0.64 1.24
N ALA A 18 -5.50 -0.03 0.19
CA ALA A 18 -4.14 -0.55 0.16
C ALA A 18 -3.46 0.14 -1.02
N ARG A 19 -2.36 0.87 -0.76
CA ARG A 19 -1.75 1.74 -1.77
C ARG A 19 -0.25 1.54 -1.83
N ILE A 20 0.28 1.47 -3.05
CA ILE A 20 1.72 1.52 -3.31
C ILE A 20 2.07 2.98 -3.63
N ASP A 21 2.98 3.54 -2.87
CA ASP A 21 3.44 4.91 -3.04
C ASP A 21 4.87 5.01 -2.49
N THR A 22 5.82 5.33 -3.35
CA THR A 22 7.23 5.44 -2.95
C THR A 22 7.44 6.40 -1.79
N ARG A 23 6.62 7.43 -1.70
CA ARG A 23 6.71 8.44 -0.63
C ARG A 23 5.95 8.06 0.64
N LEU A 24 5.20 6.97 0.62
CA LEU A 24 4.39 6.49 1.74
C LEU A 24 3.37 7.54 2.21
N LEU A 25 3.41 7.97 3.46
CA LEU A 25 2.50 8.98 3.98
C LEU A 25 3.05 10.38 3.71
N HIS A 26 2.35 11.15 2.91
CA HIS A 26 2.72 12.52 2.55
C HIS A 26 1.46 13.33 2.25
N GLY A 27 1.64 14.62 1.95
CA GLY A 27 0.54 15.59 1.86
C GLY A 27 -0.73 15.11 1.18
N GLN A 28 -0.65 14.60 -0.06
CA GLN A 28 -1.84 14.16 -0.80
C GLN A 28 -2.50 12.92 -0.22
N VAL A 29 -1.69 11.96 0.25
CA VAL A 29 -2.24 10.76 0.92
C VAL A 29 -2.89 11.16 2.22
N ALA A 30 -2.22 12.00 3.00
CA ALA A 30 -2.72 12.44 4.29
C ALA A 30 -4.02 13.27 4.18
N THR A 31 -4.21 14.00 3.08
CA THR A 31 -5.40 14.83 2.90
C THR A 31 -6.45 14.19 2.01
N SER A 32 -6.15 13.96 0.73
CA SER A 32 -7.12 13.51 -0.26
C SER A 32 -7.62 12.08 -0.02
N TRP A 33 -6.70 11.15 0.18
CA TRP A 33 -7.07 9.75 0.36
C TRP A 33 -7.70 9.47 1.72
N THR A 34 -7.21 10.13 2.76
CA THR A 34 -7.81 10.01 4.10
C THR A 34 -9.25 10.53 4.09
N LYS A 35 -9.47 11.65 3.43
CA LYS A 35 -10.81 12.22 3.30
C LYS A 35 -11.76 11.32 2.50
N ALA A 36 -11.26 10.72 1.42
CA ALA A 36 -12.05 9.86 0.55
C ALA A 36 -12.38 8.50 1.19
N THR A 37 -11.51 7.95 2.02
CA THR A 37 -11.65 6.59 2.58
C THR A 37 -12.00 6.54 4.06
N ASN A 38 -11.81 7.65 4.77
CA ASN A 38 -12.16 7.81 6.19
C ASN A 38 -11.65 6.66 7.09
N PRO A 39 -10.33 6.44 7.16
CA PRO A 39 -9.78 5.38 7.99
C PRO A 39 -9.69 5.80 9.46
N ASP A 40 -9.69 4.81 10.37
CA ASP A 40 -9.37 5.03 11.79
C ASP A 40 -7.87 5.05 12.00
N ARG A 41 -7.14 4.26 11.20
CA ARG A 41 -5.69 4.08 11.30
C ARG A 41 -5.05 4.13 9.93
N ILE A 42 -3.83 4.66 9.88
CA ILE A 42 -2.95 4.55 8.73
C ILE A 42 -1.78 3.68 9.16
N ILE A 43 -1.50 2.62 8.39
CA ILE A 43 -0.43 1.70 8.70
C ILE A 43 0.54 1.65 7.53
N VAL A 44 1.77 2.12 7.78
CA VAL A 44 2.88 1.96 6.84
C VAL A 44 3.47 0.59 7.06
N VAL A 45 3.45 -0.24 6.03
CA VAL A 45 3.89 -1.63 6.08
C VAL A 45 5.24 -1.74 5.38
N SER A 46 6.31 -1.77 6.14
CA SER A 46 7.67 -1.77 5.59
C SER A 46 8.68 -2.28 6.59
N ASP A 47 9.42 -3.30 6.20
CA ASP A 47 10.52 -3.81 7.03
C ASP A 47 11.63 -2.76 7.14
N THR A 48 11.93 -2.06 6.05
CA THR A 48 12.99 -1.05 6.02
C THR A 48 12.67 0.14 6.91
N VAL A 49 11.48 0.73 6.73
CA VAL A 49 11.06 1.91 7.50
C VAL A 49 10.90 1.56 8.98
N SER A 50 10.41 0.36 9.29
CA SER A 50 10.21 -0.06 10.68
C SER A 50 11.51 -0.10 11.50
N LYS A 51 12.65 -0.19 10.83
CA LYS A 51 13.99 -0.21 11.44
C LYS A 51 14.72 1.13 11.35
N ASP A 52 14.12 2.13 10.72
CA ASP A 52 14.73 3.44 10.47
C ASP A 52 13.98 4.50 11.28
N GLU A 53 14.55 4.88 12.41
CA GLU A 53 13.92 5.83 13.34
C GLU A 53 13.66 7.19 12.72
N LEU A 54 14.54 7.67 11.84
CA LEU A 54 14.35 8.95 11.16
C LEU A 54 13.17 8.90 10.21
N ARG A 55 13.08 7.86 9.39
CA ARG A 55 11.97 7.69 8.45
C ARG A 55 10.65 7.48 9.18
N LYS A 56 10.65 6.72 10.27
CA LYS A 56 9.45 6.57 11.11
C LYS A 56 8.97 7.92 11.63
N SER A 57 9.88 8.76 12.12
CA SER A 57 9.54 10.10 12.60
C SER A 57 8.92 10.95 11.49
N MET A 58 9.48 10.89 10.28
CA MET A 58 8.96 11.63 9.12
C MET A 58 7.53 11.19 8.76
N VAL A 59 7.27 9.88 8.80
CA VAL A 59 5.93 9.34 8.57
C VAL A 59 4.96 9.85 9.63
N MET A 60 5.35 9.80 10.89
CA MET A 60 4.49 10.23 12.00
C MET A 60 4.18 11.73 11.93
N GLU A 61 5.12 12.56 11.46
CA GLU A 61 4.90 13.99 11.27
C GLU A 61 3.85 14.30 10.20
N ALA A 62 3.67 13.40 9.23
CA ALA A 62 2.67 13.56 8.18
C ALA A 62 1.26 13.09 8.60
N GLU A 63 1.11 12.62 9.82
CA GLU A 63 -0.16 12.12 10.36
C GLU A 63 -1.25 13.19 10.28
N PRO A 64 -2.39 12.90 9.63
CA PRO A 64 -3.48 13.86 9.56
C PRO A 64 -4.22 13.96 10.89
N PRO A 65 -4.89 15.12 11.15
CA PRO A 65 -5.64 15.28 12.39
C PRO A 65 -6.69 14.19 12.59
N GLY A 66 -6.70 13.61 13.77
CA GLY A 66 -7.71 12.61 14.14
C GLY A 66 -7.48 11.20 13.64
N VAL A 67 -6.38 10.95 12.91
CA VAL A 67 -6.06 9.61 12.41
C VAL A 67 -4.65 9.23 12.86
N LYS A 68 -4.54 8.15 13.59
CA LYS A 68 -3.25 7.65 14.08
C LYS A 68 -2.53 6.90 12.98
N ALA A 69 -1.24 7.23 12.79
CA ALA A 69 -0.36 6.50 11.88
C ALA A 69 0.58 5.58 12.66
N HIS A 70 0.86 4.43 12.07
CA HIS A 70 1.76 3.42 12.63
C HIS A 70 2.70 2.94 11.54
N VAL A 71 3.89 2.50 11.94
CA VAL A 71 4.84 1.83 11.04
C VAL A 71 5.07 0.45 11.60
N VAL A 72 4.81 -0.58 10.81
CA VAL A 72 4.98 -1.96 11.25
C VAL A 72 5.78 -2.76 10.21
N PRO A 73 6.55 -3.76 10.64
CA PRO A 73 7.16 -4.69 9.70
C PRO A 73 6.09 -5.58 9.06
N ILE A 74 6.42 -6.17 7.93
CA ILE A 74 5.46 -6.95 7.14
C ILE A 74 4.90 -8.13 7.94
N TRP A 75 5.74 -8.84 8.69
CA TRP A 75 5.28 -9.98 9.51
C TRP A 75 4.19 -9.57 10.51
N LYS A 76 4.32 -8.38 11.09
CA LYS A 76 3.34 -7.89 12.06
C LYS A 76 2.03 -7.52 11.38
N MET A 77 2.09 -6.95 10.18
CA MET A 77 0.87 -6.66 9.41
C MET A 77 0.10 -7.95 9.08
N LYS A 78 0.80 -9.01 8.76
CA LYS A 78 0.18 -10.33 8.56
C LYS A 78 -0.58 -10.77 9.81
N GLU A 79 0.01 -10.60 10.99
CA GLU A 79 -0.66 -10.91 12.24
C GLU A 79 -1.91 -10.05 12.46
N ILE A 80 -1.82 -8.76 12.20
CA ILE A 80 -2.94 -7.82 12.32
C ILE A 80 -4.09 -8.22 11.38
N LEU A 81 -3.78 -8.57 10.13
CA LEU A 81 -4.78 -8.98 9.14
C LEU A 81 -5.58 -10.21 9.57
N ASN A 82 -4.95 -11.10 10.32
CA ASN A 82 -5.55 -12.35 10.76
C ASN A 82 -6.11 -12.29 12.20
N ASP A 83 -6.07 -11.13 12.84
CA ASP A 83 -6.51 -10.95 14.22
C ASP A 83 -7.93 -10.40 14.26
N PRO A 84 -8.93 -11.20 14.69
CA PRO A 84 -10.33 -10.76 14.72
C PRO A 84 -10.59 -9.56 15.63
N ARG A 85 -9.67 -9.25 16.57
CA ARG A 85 -9.82 -8.08 17.44
C ARG A 85 -9.82 -6.76 16.67
N PHE A 86 -9.29 -6.75 15.45
CA PHE A 86 -9.27 -5.56 14.60
C PHE A 86 -10.49 -5.46 13.68
N GLY A 87 -11.50 -6.31 13.85
CA GLY A 87 -12.68 -6.36 12.96
C GLY A 87 -13.50 -5.08 12.90
N ALA A 88 -13.39 -4.19 13.89
CA ALA A 88 -14.06 -2.90 13.89
C ALA A 88 -13.16 -1.76 13.40
N THR A 89 -11.91 -2.05 13.03
CA THR A 89 -10.94 -1.04 12.61
C THR A 89 -10.95 -0.87 11.09
N ARG A 90 -10.98 0.38 10.65
CA ARG A 90 -10.87 0.76 9.24
C ARG A 90 -9.44 1.26 9.01
N ALA A 91 -8.68 0.57 8.18
CA ALA A 91 -7.26 0.86 7.98
C ALA A 91 -6.90 1.21 6.55
N MET A 92 -6.05 2.22 6.41
CA MET A 92 -5.34 2.51 5.18
C MET A 92 -3.95 1.88 5.29
N LEU A 93 -3.58 1.03 4.35
CA LEU A 93 -2.25 0.44 4.28
C LEU A 93 -1.42 1.13 3.22
N LEU A 94 -0.19 1.50 3.56
CA LEU A 94 0.75 2.11 2.63
C LEU A 94 1.99 1.25 2.49
N PHE A 95 2.34 0.95 1.25
CA PHE A 95 3.50 0.15 0.88
C PHE A 95 4.43 1.00 0.02
N GLU A 96 5.72 0.86 0.22
CA GLU A 96 6.71 1.59 -0.56
C GLU A 96 6.84 1.04 -1.99
N LYS A 97 6.63 -0.26 -2.17
CA LYS A 97 6.84 -0.95 -3.44
C LYS A 97 6.01 -2.24 -3.54
N PRO A 98 5.79 -2.74 -4.78
CA PRO A 98 4.97 -3.95 -4.97
C PRO A 98 5.51 -5.20 -4.26
N GLU A 99 6.83 -5.33 -4.14
CA GLU A 99 7.47 -6.48 -3.50
C GLU A 99 7.03 -6.64 -2.05
N ASP A 100 6.73 -5.54 -1.35
CA ASP A 100 6.27 -5.59 0.03
C ASP A 100 4.85 -6.14 0.13
N VAL A 101 4.00 -5.83 -0.84
CA VAL A 101 2.65 -6.42 -0.93
C VAL A 101 2.75 -7.93 -1.16
N LEU A 102 3.60 -8.33 -2.09
CA LEU A 102 3.79 -9.76 -2.40
C LEU A 102 4.31 -10.52 -1.18
N LYS A 103 5.28 -9.95 -0.48
CA LYS A 103 5.83 -10.58 0.72
C LYS A 103 4.75 -10.77 1.79
N LEU A 104 3.88 -9.78 1.97
CA LEU A 104 2.77 -9.89 2.92
C LEU A 104 1.83 -11.05 2.56
N ILE A 105 1.48 -11.17 1.28
CA ILE A 105 0.62 -12.24 0.79
C ILE A 105 1.31 -13.60 0.93
N GLU A 106 2.59 -13.69 0.62
CA GLU A 106 3.36 -14.94 0.75
C GLU A 106 3.47 -15.38 2.22
N LEU A 107 3.43 -14.46 3.16
CA LEU A 107 3.41 -14.78 4.60
C LEU A 107 2.01 -15.21 5.10
N GLY A 108 0.99 -15.12 4.27
CA GLY A 108 -0.37 -15.51 4.64
C GLY A 108 -1.35 -14.35 4.85
N GLY A 109 -0.95 -13.14 4.55
CA GLY A 109 -1.86 -11.99 4.54
C GLY A 109 -2.73 -12.00 3.29
N LYS A 110 -3.92 -11.44 3.37
CA LYS A 110 -4.82 -11.36 2.23
C LYS A 110 -5.12 -9.89 1.90
N ILE A 111 -4.80 -9.50 0.67
CA ILE A 111 -5.11 -8.18 0.13
C ILE A 111 -5.83 -8.41 -1.20
N ASP A 112 -7.02 -7.85 -1.35
CA ASP A 112 -7.85 -8.08 -2.54
C ASP A 112 -7.64 -7.06 -3.65
N HIS A 113 -7.39 -5.81 -3.27
CA HIS A 113 -7.22 -4.71 -4.23
C HIS A 113 -6.13 -3.76 -3.79
N VAL A 114 -5.33 -3.27 -4.74
CA VAL A 114 -4.25 -2.32 -4.49
C VAL A 114 -4.34 -1.15 -5.46
N ASN A 115 -4.27 0.05 -4.91
CA ASN A 115 -4.12 1.27 -5.68
C ASN A 115 -2.62 1.55 -5.88
N ILE A 116 -2.23 1.84 -7.11
CA ILE A 116 -0.87 2.29 -7.41
C ILE A 116 -0.92 3.81 -7.56
N GLY A 117 -0.30 4.51 -6.62
CA GLY A 117 -0.26 5.97 -6.61
C GLY A 117 1.02 6.53 -7.21
N SER A 118 2.15 5.96 -6.83
CA SER A 118 3.43 6.31 -7.42
C SER A 118 4.43 5.17 -7.29
N MET A 119 5.33 5.10 -8.25
CA MET A 119 6.49 4.22 -8.25
C MET A 119 7.64 5.00 -8.88
N ALA A 120 8.58 5.44 -8.04
CA ALA A 120 9.63 6.34 -8.45
C ALA A 120 10.61 5.72 -9.44
N TYR A 121 11.16 6.56 -10.30
CA TYR A 121 12.21 6.17 -11.24
C TYR A 121 13.51 5.88 -10.48
N SER A 122 14.22 4.89 -10.95
CA SER A 122 15.64 4.66 -10.63
C SER A 122 16.29 4.02 -11.85
N GLU A 123 17.61 3.92 -11.86
CA GLU A 123 18.35 3.38 -12.99
C GLU A 123 17.86 1.98 -13.37
N GLY A 124 17.67 1.74 -14.66
CA GLY A 124 17.17 0.47 -15.19
C GLY A 124 15.66 0.40 -15.34
N LYS A 125 14.95 1.40 -14.85
CA LYS A 125 13.48 1.45 -15.00
C LYS A 125 13.07 2.27 -16.22
N VAL A 126 11.85 2.07 -16.67
CA VAL A 126 11.24 2.85 -17.73
C VAL A 126 10.10 3.71 -17.16
N ASN A 127 9.98 4.94 -17.67
CA ASN A 127 8.92 5.85 -17.27
C ASN A 127 7.65 5.52 -18.04
N LEU A 128 6.55 5.27 -17.32
CA LEU A 128 5.26 4.96 -17.93
C LEU A 128 4.29 6.14 -17.85
N THR A 129 4.31 6.82 -16.71
CA THR A 129 3.59 8.08 -16.48
C THR A 129 4.50 9.01 -15.69
N THR A 130 4.05 10.22 -15.41
CA THR A 130 4.80 11.15 -14.55
C THR A 130 4.98 10.62 -13.13
N ALA A 131 4.11 9.71 -12.69
CA ALA A 131 4.14 9.17 -11.33
C ALA A 131 4.66 7.73 -11.25
N VAL A 132 4.64 6.99 -12.36
CA VAL A 132 4.93 5.55 -12.33
C VAL A 132 6.04 5.19 -13.30
N SER A 133 7.11 4.60 -12.75
CA SER A 133 8.18 3.95 -13.48
C SER A 133 8.29 2.51 -13.02
N MET A 134 8.69 1.60 -13.89
CA MET A 134 8.83 0.19 -13.57
C MET A 134 10.12 -0.39 -14.15
N GLY A 135 10.75 -1.27 -13.37
CA GLY A 135 11.81 -2.15 -13.84
C GLY A 135 11.26 -3.57 -14.00
N LYS A 136 12.11 -4.49 -14.43
CA LYS A 136 11.71 -5.89 -14.63
C LYS A 136 11.15 -6.53 -13.36
N SER A 137 11.80 -6.29 -12.23
CA SER A 137 11.34 -6.83 -10.94
C SER A 137 9.93 -6.34 -10.59
N ASP A 138 9.64 -5.06 -10.82
CA ASP A 138 8.31 -4.50 -10.58
C ASP A 138 7.25 -5.19 -11.44
N VAL A 139 7.54 -5.37 -12.72
CA VAL A 139 6.62 -6.02 -13.67
C VAL A 139 6.35 -7.46 -13.25
N GLU A 140 7.38 -8.23 -12.95
CA GLU A 140 7.26 -9.63 -12.53
C GLU A 140 6.44 -9.74 -11.23
N THR A 141 6.71 -8.87 -10.27
CA THR A 141 6.00 -8.84 -8.99
C THR A 141 4.52 -8.51 -9.16
N LEU A 142 4.21 -7.48 -9.95
CA LEU A 142 2.83 -7.09 -10.21
C LEU A 142 2.05 -8.19 -10.93
N GLU A 143 2.68 -8.87 -11.90
CA GLU A 143 2.04 -10.00 -12.58
C GLU A 143 1.76 -11.15 -11.61
N LYS A 144 2.71 -11.44 -10.72
CA LYS A 144 2.53 -12.47 -9.71
C LYS A 144 1.40 -12.12 -8.73
N LEU A 145 1.28 -10.86 -8.35
CA LEU A 145 0.17 -10.38 -7.53
C LEU A 145 -1.17 -10.57 -8.24
N LYS A 146 -1.25 -10.26 -9.53
CA LYS A 146 -2.45 -10.52 -10.33
C LYS A 146 -2.81 -12.00 -10.38
N GLU A 147 -1.82 -12.87 -10.56
CA GLU A 147 -2.01 -14.32 -10.53
C GLU A 147 -2.56 -14.81 -9.18
N ASN A 148 -2.22 -14.12 -8.10
CA ASN A 148 -2.71 -14.39 -6.76
C ASN A 148 -4.08 -13.75 -6.46
N GLY A 149 -4.73 -13.20 -7.47
CA GLY A 149 -6.08 -12.67 -7.34
C GLY A 149 -6.18 -11.21 -6.90
N VAL A 150 -5.06 -10.48 -6.87
CA VAL A 150 -5.08 -9.06 -6.52
C VAL A 150 -5.50 -8.24 -7.74
N SER A 151 -6.49 -7.37 -7.56
CA SER A 151 -6.87 -6.39 -8.58
C SER A 151 -6.18 -5.05 -8.30
N PHE A 152 -6.10 -4.21 -9.33
CA PHE A 152 -5.40 -2.94 -9.25
C PHE A 152 -6.15 -1.81 -9.93
N ASP A 153 -5.96 -0.60 -9.43
CA ASP A 153 -6.21 0.62 -10.18
C ASP A 153 -4.97 1.51 -10.06
N VAL A 154 -4.77 2.35 -11.07
CA VAL A 154 -3.65 3.29 -11.08
C VAL A 154 -4.21 4.69 -11.12
N ARG A 155 -4.00 5.45 -10.05
CA ARG A 155 -4.35 6.87 -9.95
C ARG A 155 -3.64 7.51 -8.77
N LYS A 156 -3.24 8.75 -8.96
CA LYS A 156 -2.49 9.49 -7.96
C LYS A 156 -3.39 10.01 -6.83
N VAL A 157 -4.55 10.55 -7.19
CA VAL A 157 -5.53 11.09 -6.24
C VAL A 157 -6.91 10.50 -6.52
N PRO A 158 -7.83 10.52 -5.53
CA PRO A 158 -9.15 9.89 -5.70
C PRO A 158 -9.98 10.40 -6.87
N SER A 159 -9.82 11.68 -7.23
CA SER A 159 -10.59 12.29 -8.32
C SER A 159 -10.03 11.98 -9.72
N ASP A 160 -8.85 11.41 -9.82
CA ASP A 160 -8.26 11.05 -11.10
C ASP A 160 -9.01 9.90 -11.74
N LYS A 161 -8.96 9.84 -13.07
CA LYS A 161 -9.43 8.69 -13.82
C LYS A 161 -8.58 7.47 -13.45
N LYS A 162 -9.23 6.33 -13.23
CA LYS A 162 -8.54 5.06 -12.97
C LYS A 162 -7.89 4.55 -14.25
N GLU A 163 -6.57 4.42 -14.24
CA GLU A 163 -5.84 3.76 -15.32
C GLU A 163 -5.77 2.26 -15.04
N LYS A 164 -5.76 1.47 -16.10
CA LYS A 164 -5.66 0.02 -16.00
C LYS A 164 -4.21 -0.42 -15.94
N LEU A 165 -3.88 -1.26 -14.98
CA LEU A 165 -2.53 -1.80 -14.84
C LEU A 165 -2.07 -2.58 -16.08
N GLU A 166 -2.98 -3.32 -16.70
CA GLU A 166 -2.67 -4.15 -17.88
C GLU A 166 -2.02 -3.34 -19.00
N ASN A 167 -2.53 -2.15 -19.26
CA ASN A 167 -1.97 -1.27 -20.29
C ASN A 167 -0.55 -0.81 -19.94
N MET A 168 -0.31 -0.52 -18.67
CA MET A 168 1.02 -0.13 -18.18
C MET A 168 2.00 -1.29 -18.24
N LEU A 169 1.57 -2.48 -17.85
CA LEU A 169 2.43 -3.68 -17.92
C LEU A 169 2.82 -3.99 -19.35
N LYS A 170 1.89 -3.89 -20.28
CA LYS A 170 2.17 -4.10 -21.70
C LYS A 170 3.23 -3.13 -22.22
N LYS A 171 3.07 -1.84 -21.90
CA LYS A 171 4.04 -0.81 -22.28
C LYS A 171 5.40 -1.05 -21.63
N ALA A 172 5.42 -1.36 -20.34
CA ALA A 172 6.65 -1.62 -19.61
C ALA A 172 7.41 -2.80 -20.20
N LYS A 173 6.73 -3.91 -20.48
CA LYS A 173 7.33 -5.09 -21.10
C LYS A 173 7.96 -4.77 -22.44
N SER A 174 7.27 -4.01 -23.27
CA SER A 174 7.78 -3.60 -24.58
C SER A 174 9.06 -2.79 -24.43
N GLU A 175 9.05 -1.78 -23.55
CA GLU A 175 10.20 -0.90 -23.36
C GLU A 175 11.37 -1.57 -22.63
N LEU A 176 11.09 -2.58 -21.81
CA LEU A 176 12.11 -3.35 -21.09
C LEU A 176 12.59 -4.59 -21.87
N ASN A 177 12.07 -4.79 -23.08
CA ASN A 177 12.37 -5.96 -23.92
C ASN A 177 12.01 -7.29 -23.24
N MET A 178 10.87 -7.32 -22.57
CA MET A 178 10.30 -8.52 -21.94
C MET A 178 9.20 -9.09 -22.84
N ASN A 179 9.09 -10.38 -22.85
CA ASN A 179 8.04 -11.07 -23.63
C ASN A 179 6.81 -11.35 -22.80
#